data_f03d814f404d2e5488faa5cf2b0e4460
#
_entry.id   f03d814f404d2e5488faa5cf2b0e4460
#
_cell.length_a   1.000
_cell.length_b   1.000
_cell.length_c   1.000
_cell.angle_alpha   90.00
_cell.angle_beta   90.00
_cell.angle_gamma   90.00
#
_symmetry.space_group_name_H-M   'P 1'
#
loop_
_entity.id
_entity.type
_entity.pdbx_description
1 polymer ?
#
loop_
_entity_poly.entity_id
_entity_poly.type
_entity_poly.pdbx_seq_one_letter_code
_entity_poly.pdbx_strand_id
1 'polypeptide(L)'
;MISRRQLLYFSTLFFFYSPLATLKSFAVADGDKYEKRYPLTIDLLKKAYRTEMIASKHYDGYCQKALSEDYQNIAYLFSTLSVSEKIHADNYQKLIVSLGTTLRKIEISVSISNTKENLNTASMKELEKINKFYPEILKELSSESHEQAVKSCMYSWKSHQQHEEMINDIKKYSGVFFRLLARKIEDMKPNYYVCEICGSTITEKPEKPCVICSYPMSHYRAIKRPILLTP
;
A
#
# COMPACT_ATOMS: atom_id res chain seq x y z
N MET A 1 -68.18 9.86 36.27
CA MET A 1 -69.51 9.21 36.03
C MET A 1 -69.57 8.76 34.58
N ILE A 2 -69.64 7.44 34.36
CA ILE A 2 -70.38 6.74 33.29
C ILE A 2 -69.86 6.99 31.86
N SER A 3 -69.64 6.05 30.99
CA SER A 3 -70.18 4.70 30.79
C SER A 3 -69.38 3.92 29.76
N ARG A 4 -69.31 2.65 29.98
CA ARG A 4 -68.83 1.57 29.11
C ARG A 4 -69.67 1.45 27.83
N ARG A 5 -69.04 0.83 26.80
CA ARG A 5 -69.51 0.06 25.65
C ARG A 5 -69.10 0.75 24.34
N GLN A 6 -68.59 0.10 23.33
CA GLN A 6 -68.61 -1.30 22.89
C GLN A 6 -67.41 -1.64 22.01
N LEU A 7 -66.93 -2.85 22.09
CA LEU A 7 -66.07 -3.54 21.13
C LEU A 7 -66.72 -3.57 19.75
N LEU A 8 -65.94 -3.31 18.75
CA LEU A 8 -66.09 -3.95 17.44
C LEU A 8 -64.72 -4.21 16.84
N TYR A 9 -64.44 -5.52 16.72
CA TYR A 9 -63.29 -6.08 16.02
C TYR A 9 -63.46 -5.80 14.51
N PHE A 10 -62.43 -5.13 13.93
CA PHE A 10 -62.17 -5.23 12.52
C PHE A 10 -60.78 -5.81 12.32
N SER A 11 -60.76 -7.10 12.03
CA SER A 11 -59.58 -7.82 11.55
C SER A 11 -59.35 -7.38 10.09
N THR A 12 -58.42 -6.48 9.87
CA THR A 12 -57.86 -6.25 8.53
C THR A 12 -56.55 -6.99 8.44
N LEU A 13 -56.56 -8.10 7.71
CA LEU A 13 -55.35 -8.80 7.26
C LEU A 13 -54.58 -7.84 6.33
N PHE A 14 -53.49 -7.28 6.84
CA PHE A 14 -52.48 -6.67 5.99
C PHE A 14 -51.60 -7.79 5.46
N PHE A 15 -51.83 -8.14 4.19
CA PHE A 15 -50.87 -8.89 3.41
C PHE A 15 -49.65 -7.99 3.19
N PHE A 16 -48.55 -8.24 3.91
CA PHE A 16 -47.25 -7.71 3.58
C PHE A 16 -46.76 -8.38 2.29
N TYR A 17 -47.02 -7.72 1.16
CA TYR A 17 -46.24 -7.98 -0.05
C TYR A 17 -44.83 -7.44 0.18
N SER A 18 -43.91 -8.31 0.55
CA SER A 18 -42.49 -8.02 0.42
C SER A 18 -42.15 -8.05 -1.06
N PRO A 19 -41.71 -6.94 -1.66
CA PRO A 19 -41.06 -7.04 -2.95
C PRO A 19 -39.72 -7.74 -2.71
N LEU A 20 -39.59 -8.99 -3.16
CA LEU A 20 -38.32 -9.60 -3.39
C LEU A 20 -37.58 -8.69 -4.38
N ALA A 21 -36.75 -7.79 -3.84
CA ALA A 21 -35.80 -7.06 -4.64
C ALA A 21 -34.82 -8.10 -5.20
N THR A 22 -35.04 -8.47 -6.44
CA THR A 22 -34.03 -9.19 -7.23
C THR A 22 -32.81 -8.30 -7.25
N LEU A 23 -31.81 -8.65 -6.43
CA LEU A 23 -30.43 -8.20 -6.58
C LEU A 23 -29.98 -8.63 -7.98
N LYS A 24 -30.23 -7.77 -8.97
CA LYS A 24 -29.56 -7.89 -10.25
C LYS A 24 -28.07 -7.76 -9.97
N SER A 25 -27.36 -8.84 -10.16
CA SER A 25 -25.89 -8.86 -10.19
C SER A 25 -25.41 -7.97 -11.35
N PHE A 26 -25.14 -6.70 -11.04
CA PHE A 26 -24.58 -5.73 -11.97
C PHE A 26 -23.04 -5.79 -11.95
N ALA A 27 -22.44 -6.92 -12.20
CA ALA A 27 -20.98 -6.99 -12.09
C ALA A 27 -20.24 -7.74 -13.21
N VAL A 28 -20.89 -8.33 -14.19
CA VAL A 28 -20.19 -9.19 -15.17
C VAL A 28 -20.15 -8.61 -16.59
N ALA A 29 -21.06 -7.72 -16.96
CA ALA A 29 -21.14 -7.23 -18.34
C ALA A 29 -20.11 -6.12 -18.69
N ASP A 30 -19.58 -5.39 -17.71
CA ASP A 30 -18.65 -4.27 -17.97
C ASP A 30 -17.16 -4.68 -17.91
N GLY A 31 -16.82 -5.76 -17.20
CA GLY A 31 -15.44 -6.22 -17.05
C GLY A 31 -14.81 -6.62 -18.41
N ASP A 32 -15.52 -7.36 -19.21
CA ASP A 32 -15.08 -7.81 -20.54
C ASP A 32 -14.80 -6.66 -21.51
N LYS A 33 -15.52 -5.54 -21.36
CA LYS A 33 -15.36 -4.33 -22.16
C LYS A 33 -14.07 -3.56 -21.81
N TYR A 34 -13.74 -3.44 -20.53
CA TYR A 34 -12.52 -2.76 -20.08
C TYR A 34 -11.28 -3.61 -20.32
N GLU A 35 -11.34 -4.93 -20.14
CA GLU A 35 -10.25 -5.84 -20.44
C GLU A 35 -9.85 -5.80 -21.93
N LYS A 36 -10.83 -5.69 -22.81
CA LYS A 36 -10.58 -5.50 -24.26
C LYS A 36 -10.06 -4.12 -24.62
N ARG A 37 -10.38 -3.08 -23.80
CA ARG A 37 -9.98 -1.70 -24.07
C ARG A 37 -8.58 -1.37 -23.57
N TYR A 38 -8.15 -1.97 -22.46
CA TYR A 38 -6.89 -1.63 -21.77
C TYR A 38 -6.05 -2.87 -21.44
N PRO A 39 -5.79 -3.79 -22.38
CA PRO A 39 -5.11 -5.04 -22.10
C PRO A 39 -3.68 -4.81 -21.60
N LEU A 40 -2.93 -3.89 -22.21
CA LEU A 40 -1.57 -3.55 -21.82
C LEU A 40 -1.54 -2.90 -20.43
N THR A 41 -2.44 -1.94 -20.17
CA THR A 41 -2.57 -1.30 -18.85
C THR A 41 -2.80 -2.34 -17.75
N ILE A 42 -3.70 -3.30 -17.97
CA ILE A 42 -3.99 -4.37 -17.01
C ILE A 42 -2.74 -5.20 -16.72
N ASP A 43 -1.99 -5.59 -17.75
CA ASP A 43 -0.78 -6.40 -17.58
C ASP A 43 0.34 -5.62 -16.88
N LEU A 44 0.51 -4.35 -17.18
CA LEU A 44 1.47 -3.48 -16.51
C LEU A 44 1.09 -3.26 -15.03
N LEU A 45 -0.20 -3.05 -14.74
CA LEU A 45 -0.68 -2.95 -13.36
C LEU A 45 -0.50 -4.26 -12.58
N LYS A 46 -0.72 -5.44 -13.20
CA LYS A 46 -0.43 -6.75 -12.59
C LYS A 46 1.06 -6.89 -12.26
N LYS A 47 1.94 -6.47 -13.18
CA LYS A 47 3.39 -6.47 -12.98
C LYS A 47 3.78 -5.55 -11.82
N ALA A 48 3.23 -4.33 -11.76
CA ALA A 48 3.44 -3.39 -10.66
C ALA A 48 2.92 -3.94 -9.33
N TYR A 49 1.69 -4.42 -9.29
CA TYR A 49 1.10 -5.07 -8.10
C TYR A 49 2.00 -6.16 -7.53
N ARG A 50 2.47 -7.08 -8.38
CA ARG A 50 3.36 -8.17 -7.97
C ARG A 50 4.67 -7.64 -7.40
N THR A 51 5.27 -6.65 -8.04
CA THR A 51 6.53 -6.03 -7.62
C THR A 51 6.40 -5.42 -6.22
N GLU A 52 5.31 -4.67 -5.96
CA GLU A 52 5.11 -4.02 -4.66
C GLU A 52 4.72 -5.02 -3.56
N MET A 53 3.96 -6.05 -3.88
CA MET A 53 3.67 -7.13 -2.92
C MET A 53 4.94 -7.87 -2.50
N ILE A 54 5.86 -8.13 -3.43
CA ILE A 54 7.16 -8.74 -3.13
C ILE A 54 8.01 -7.80 -2.26
N ALA A 55 8.05 -6.50 -2.58
CA ALA A 55 8.79 -5.51 -1.82
C ALA A 55 8.24 -5.38 -0.38
N SER A 56 6.92 -5.28 -0.21
CA SER A 56 6.28 -5.25 1.10
C SER A 56 6.68 -6.47 1.94
N LYS A 57 6.70 -7.67 1.35
CA LYS A 57 7.10 -8.91 2.05
C LYS A 57 8.58 -8.96 2.40
N HIS A 58 9.47 -8.44 1.54
CA HIS A 58 10.88 -8.30 1.88
C HIS A 58 11.06 -7.36 3.07
N TYR A 59 10.42 -6.20 3.05
CA TYR A 59 10.52 -5.23 4.15
C TYR A 59 9.94 -5.76 5.47
N ASP A 60 8.86 -6.55 5.44
CA ASP A 60 8.38 -7.26 6.64
C ASP A 60 9.47 -8.19 7.21
N GLY A 61 10.10 -8.99 6.36
CA GLY A 61 11.18 -9.90 6.77
C GLY A 61 12.42 -9.15 7.25
N TYR A 62 12.82 -8.08 6.56
CA TYR A 62 13.94 -7.23 6.97
C TYR A 62 13.69 -6.55 8.31
N CYS A 63 12.46 -6.13 8.57
CA CYS A 63 12.03 -5.58 9.85
C CYS A 63 12.25 -6.60 10.98
N GLN A 64 11.74 -7.83 10.84
CA GLN A 64 11.91 -8.87 11.87
C GLN A 64 13.39 -9.24 12.07
N LYS A 65 14.18 -9.27 11.01
CA LYS A 65 15.61 -9.51 11.08
C LYS A 65 16.34 -8.40 11.84
N ALA A 66 16.03 -7.14 11.53
CA ALA A 66 16.61 -6.00 12.22
C ALA A 66 16.26 -5.96 13.71
N LEU A 67 15.01 -6.32 14.08
CA LEU A 67 14.62 -6.48 15.48
C LEU A 67 15.43 -7.58 16.19
N SER A 68 15.64 -8.72 15.53
CA SER A 68 16.42 -9.83 16.08
C SER A 68 17.92 -9.52 16.24
N GLU A 69 18.40 -8.47 15.59
CA GLU A 69 19.77 -7.96 15.67
C GLU A 69 19.89 -6.67 16.50
N ASP A 70 18.84 -6.31 17.26
CA ASP A 70 18.74 -5.11 18.13
C ASP A 70 18.84 -3.77 17.39
N TYR A 71 18.44 -3.70 16.10
CA TYR A 71 18.39 -2.49 15.30
C TYR A 71 16.96 -1.95 15.22
N GLN A 72 16.44 -1.40 16.32
CA GLN A 72 15.04 -0.99 16.47
C GLN A 72 14.59 0.10 15.47
N ASN A 73 15.43 1.11 15.23
CA ASN A 73 15.10 2.21 14.31
C ASN A 73 15.21 1.79 12.84
N ILE A 74 16.13 0.89 12.50
CA ILE A 74 16.21 0.28 11.17
C ILE A 74 15.01 -0.63 10.93
N ALA A 75 14.61 -1.40 11.93
CA ALA A 75 13.38 -2.20 11.88
C ALA A 75 12.14 -1.32 11.67
N TYR A 76 12.10 -0.17 12.35
CA TYR A 76 11.01 0.78 12.21
C TYR A 76 10.95 1.38 10.80
N LEU A 77 12.09 1.71 10.20
CA LEU A 77 12.14 2.10 8.78
C LEU A 77 11.58 0.99 7.89
N PHE A 78 12.07 -0.25 8.00
CA PHE A 78 11.59 -1.35 7.17
C PHE A 78 10.09 -1.61 7.34
N SER A 79 9.57 -1.56 8.57
CA SER A 79 8.13 -1.67 8.82
C SER A 79 7.35 -0.56 8.12
N THR A 80 7.88 0.65 8.10
CA THR A 80 7.26 1.80 7.43
C THR A 80 7.25 1.62 5.92
N LEU A 81 8.36 1.19 5.34
CA LEU A 81 8.45 0.90 3.91
C LEU A 81 7.51 -0.25 3.51
N SER A 82 7.40 -1.30 4.31
CA SER A 82 6.44 -2.38 4.06
C SER A 82 5.01 -1.86 3.94
N VAL A 83 4.60 -0.95 4.83
CA VAL A 83 3.27 -0.31 4.78
C VAL A 83 3.09 0.51 3.50
N SER A 84 4.09 1.27 3.10
CA SER A 84 4.05 2.07 1.87
C SER A 84 3.89 1.19 0.63
N GLU A 85 4.69 0.13 0.49
CA GLU A 85 4.60 -0.79 -0.64
C GLU A 85 3.25 -1.52 -0.70
N LYS A 86 2.69 -1.83 0.48
CA LYS A 86 1.34 -2.42 0.54
C LYS A 86 0.28 -1.46 0.03
N ILE A 87 0.40 -0.16 0.30
CA ILE A 87 -0.52 0.87 -0.24
C ILE A 87 -0.39 0.96 -1.76
N HIS A 88 0.84 0.92 -2.31
CA HIS A 88 1.05 0.87 -3.76
C HIS A 88 0.37 -0.35 -4.37
N ALA A 89 0.60 -1.53 -3.82
CA ALA A 89 -0.01 -2.77 -4.29
C ALA A 89 -1.54 -2.71 -4.22
N ASP A 90 -2.12 -2.23 -3.11
CA ASP A 90 -3.56 -2.12 -2.93
C ASP A 90 -4.21 -1.14 -3.94
N ASN A 91 -3.51 -0.08 -4.28
CA ASN A 91 -3.96 0.86 -5.32
C ASN A 91 -3.99 0.19 -6.70
N TYR A 92 -2.96 -0.57 -7.05
CA TYR A 92 -2.96 -1.35 -8.30
C TYR A 92 -4.03 -2.42 -8.31
N GLN A 93 -4.24 -3.13 -7.20
CA GLN A 93 -5.32 -4.11 -7.07
C GLN A 93 -6.68 -3.49 -7.33
N LYS A 94 -6.97 -2.33 -6.71
CA LYS A 94 -8.23 -1.61 -6.91
C LYS A 94 -8.44 -1.24 -8.38
N LEU A 95 -7.40 -0.76 -9.06
CA LEU A 95 -7.48 -0.40 -10.48
C LEU A 95 -7.71 -1.65 -11.35
N ILE A 96 -6.99 -2.74 -11.12
CA ILE A 96 -7.17 -4.00 -11.86
C ILE A 96 -8.60 -4.53 -11.72
N VAL A 97 -9.14 -4.50 -10.50
CA VAL A 97 -10.52 -4.91 -10.23
C VAL A 97 -11.53 -3.98 -10.93
N SER A 98 -11.30 -2.66 -10.90
CA SER A 98 -12.16 -1.69 -11.59
C SER A 98 -12.16 -1.85 -13.12
N LEU A 99 -11.10 -2.44 -13.67
CA LEU A 99 -10.99 -2.81 -15.09
C LEU A 99 -11.58 -4.20 -15.40
N GLY A 100 -12.29 -4.81 -14.44
CA GLY A 100 -13.00 -6.06 -14.62
C GLY A 100 -12.17 -7.33 -14.49
N THR A 101 -10.92 -7.20 -14.10
CA THR A 101 -9.99 -8.34 -13.98
C THR A 101 -9.77 -8.74 -12.52
N THR A 102 -9.67 -10.02 -12.26
CA THR A 102 -9.35 -10.56 -10.93
C THR A 102 -7.87 -10.88 -10.79
N LEU A 103 -7.36 -10.74 -9.57
CA LEU A 103 -6.00 -11.16 -9.24
C LEU A 103 -5.99 -12.53 -8.58
N ARG A 104 -5.10 -13.40 -9.04
CA ARG A 104 -4.82 -14.65 -8.35
C ARG A 104 -3.95 -14.40 -7.13
N LYS A 105 -4.14 -15.19 -6.07
CA LYS A 105 -3.25 -15.18 -4.91
C LYS A 105 -1.82 -15.45 -5.36
N ILE A 106 -0.90 -14.59 -4.92
CA ILE A 106 0.52 -14.75 -5.22
C ILE A 106 1.19 -15.39 -4.01
N GLU A 107 1.88 -16.50 -4.24
CA GLU A 107 2.82 -17.04 -3.26
C GLU A 107 4.14 -16.29 -3.40
N ILE A 108 4.61 -15.71 -2.30
CA ILE A 108 5.80 -14.88 -2.27
C ILE A 108 6.79 -15.52 -1.29
N SER A 109 7.90 -15.99 -1.84
CA SER A 109 9.07 -16.36 -1.06
C SER A 109 10.06 -15.20 -1.07
N VAL A 110 10.64 -14.87 0.09
CA VAL A 110 11.60 -13.78 0.25
C VAL A 110 12.90 -14.31 0.84
N SER A 111 14.01 -13.76 0.39
CA SER A 111 15.33 -14.04 0.95
C SER A 111 15.68 -12.95 1.97
N ILE A 112 16.08 -13.35 3.17
CA ILE A 112 16.43 -12.46 4.27
C ILE A 112 17.86 -12.74 4.69
N SER A 113 18.69 -11.71 4.64
CA SER A 113 20.08 -11.72 5.09
C SER A 113 20.22 -10.96 6.43
N ASN A 114 21.45 -10.62 6.84
CA ASN A 114 21.64 -9.71 7.97
C ASN A 114 21.19 -8.28 7.63
N THR A 115 20.97 -7.46 8.66
CA THR A 115 20.40 -6.11 8.50
C THR A 115 21.21 -5.23 7.55
N LYS A 116 22.55 -5.30 7.58
CA LYS A 116 23.41 -4.52 6.68
C LYS A 116 23.22 -4.91 5.22
N GLU A 117 23.18 -6.19 4.92
CA GLU A 117 22.95 -6.71 3.57
C GLU A 117 21.54 -6.39 3.08
N ASN A 118 20.55 -6.51 3.96
CA ASN A 118 19.15 -6.14 3.66
C ASN A 118 19.02 -4.65 3.31
N LEU A 119 19.71 -3.74 4.02
CA LEU A 119 19.76 -2.31 3.67
C LEU A 119 20.39 -2.07 2.30
N ASN A 120 21.47 -2.77 1.97
CA ASN A 120 22.11 -2.66 0.67
C ASN A 120 21.17 -3.15 -0.45
N THR A 121 20.53 -4.30 -0.23
CA THR A 121 19.57 -4.87 -1.17
C THR A 121 18.37 -3.94 -1.37
N ALA A 122 17.83 -3.39 -0.28
CA ALA A 122 16.75 -2.41 -0.32
C ALA A 122 17.12 -1.20 -1.21
N SER A 123 18.25 -0.56 -0.96
CA SER A 123 18.72 0.58 -1.76
C SER A 123 18.86 0.23 -3.26
N MET A 124 19.48 -0.92 -3.58
CA MET A 124 19.59 -1.36 -4.98
C MET A 124 18.23 -1.57 -5.64
N LYS A 125 17.27 -2.12 -4.91
CA LYS A 125 15.91 -2.36 -5.41
C LYS A 125 15.13 -1.07 -5.60
N GLU A 126 15.26 -0.10 -4.69
CA GLU A 126 14.65 1.23 -4.87
C GLU A 126 15.23 1.93 -6.11
N LEU A 127 16.57 1.92 -6.28
CA LEU A 127 17.22 2.48 -7.48
C LEU A 127 16.78 1.78 -8.78
N GLU A 128 16.58 0.46 -8.77
CA GLU A 128 16.06 -0.29 -9.91
C GLU A 128 14.63 0.19 -10.26
N LYS A 129 13.77 0.36 -9.26
CA LYS A 129 12.42 0.87 -9.44
C LYS A 129 12.40 2.30 -9.99
N ILE A 130 13.25 3.17 -9.43
CA ILE A 130 13.33 4.59 -9.81
C ILE A 130 13.88 4.77 -11.22
N ASN A 131 14.97 4.08 -11.56
CA ASN A 131 15.74 4.35 -12.78
C ASN A 131 15.29 3.50 -13.98
N LYS A 132 14.59 2.39 -13.75
CA LYS A 132 14.22 1.45 -14.81
C LYS A 132 12.74 1.10 -14.78
N PHE A 133 12.27 0.44 -13.72
CA PHE A 133 10.96 -0.19 -13.68
C PHE A 133 9.81 0.81 -13.92
N TYR A 134 9.72 1.89 -13.14
CA TYR A 134 8.65 2.87 -13.29
C TYR A 134 8.75 3.72 -14.55
N PRO A 135 9.94 4.20 -14.98
CA PRO A 135 10.08 4.88 -16.25
C PRO A 135 9.62 4.03 -17.45
N GLU A 136 9.95 2.73 -17.47
CA GLU A 136 9.50 1.81 -18.52
C GLU A 136 7.97 1.65 -18.51
N ILE A 137 7.38 1.36 -17.33
CA ILE A 137 5.92 1.22 -17.19
C ILE A 137 5.19 2.51 -17.63
N LEU A 138 5.63 3.68 -17.18
CA LEU A 138 5.01 4.94 -17.51
C LEU A 138 5.07 5.23 -19.01
N LYS A 139 6.18 4.88 -19.66
CA LYS A 139 6.33 4.98 -21.11
C LYS A 139 5.34 4.08 -21.84
N GLU A 140 5.20 2.83 -21.41
CA GLU A 140 4.29 1.87 -22.05
C GLU A 140 2.82 2.22 -21.81
N LEU A 141 2.45 2.67 -20.59
CA LEU A 141 1.09 3.13 -20.27
C LEU A 141 0.60 4.29 -21.13
N SER A 142 1.51 5.09 -21.66
CA SER A 142 1.15 6.24 -22.52
C SER A 142 0.39 5.83 -23.78
N SER A 143 0.58 4.59 -24.27
CA SER A 143 -0.06 4.07 -25.48
C SER A 143 -1.57 3.87 -25.34
N GLU A 144 -2.05 3.53 -24.14
CA GLU A 144 -3.49 3.32 -23.87
C GLU A 144 -4.12 4.51 -23.14
N SER A 145 -3.32 5.48 -22.70
CA SER A 145 -3.76 6.75 -22.08
C SER A 145 -4.74 6.56 -20.90
N HIS A 146 -4.54 5.53 -20.08
CA HIS A 146 -5.36 5.31 -18.88
C HIS A 146 -4.87 6.19 -17.73
N GLU A 147 -5.47 7.36 -17.55
CA GLU A 147 -5.01 8.41 -16.62
C GLU A 147 -4.80 7.93 -15.18
N GLN A 148 -5.73 7.13 -14.63
CA GLN A 148 -5.64 6.65 -13.25
C GLN A 148 -4.47 5.67 -13.06
N ALA A 149 -4.15 4.84 -14.06
CA ALA A 149 -3.00 3.95 -14.02
C ALA A 149 -1.70 4.74 -14.07
N VAL A 150 -1.59 5.70 -15.00
CA VAL A 150 -0.44 6.62 -15.07
C VAL A 150 -0.25 7.35 -13.75
N LYS A 151 -1.32 7.93 -13.19
CA LYS A 151 -1.28 8.67 -11.92
C LYS A 151 -0.83 7.78 -10.75
N SER A 152 -1.34 6.55 -10.66
CA SER A 152 -0.96 5.61 -9.60
C SER A 152 0.52 5.22 -9.72
N CYS A 153 1.02 4.93 -10.93
CA CYS A 153 2.43 4.64 -11.16
C CYS A 153 3.34 5.84 -10.86
N MET A 154 2.92 7.06 -11.21
CA MET A 154 3.65 8.29 -10.87
C MET A 154 3.74 8.49 -9.35
N TYR A 155 2.69 8.19 -8.60
CA TYR A 155 2.70 8.28 -7.14
C TYR A 155 3.69 7.29 -6.54
N SER A 156 3.65 6.03 -6.95
CA SER A 156 4.61 5.03 -6.47
C SER A 156 6.04 5.42 -6.85
N TRP A 157 6.28 5.85 -8.08
CA TRP A 157 7.61 6.28 -8.51
C TRP A 157 8.20 7.38 -7.65
N LYS A 158 7.40 8.42 -7.34
CA LYS A 158 7.84 9.51 -6.46
C LYS A 158 8.03 9.04 -5.01
N SER A 159 7.21 8.11 -4.53
CA SER A 159 7.36 7.54 -3.20
C SER A 159 8.65 6.74 -3.05
N HIS A 160 9.05 5.97 -4.09
CA HIS A 160 10.32 5.25 -4.09
C HIS A 160 11.54 6.18 -4.02
N GLN A 161 11.47 7.39 -4.59
CA GLN A 161 12.53 8.38 -4.43
C GLN A 161 12.68 8.80 -2.96
N GLN A 162 11.59 8.98 -2.22
CA GLN A 162 11.63 9.23 -0.77
C GLN A 162 12.19 8.03 0.00
N HIS A 163 11.81 6.80 -0.36
CA HIS A 163 12.32 5.59 0.27
C HIS A 163 13.85 5.47 0.09
N GLU A 164 14.33 5.74 -1.11
CA GLU A 164 15.75 5.68 -1.44
C GLU A 164 16.56 6.72 -0.63
N GLU A 165 16.06 7.95 -0.51
CA GLU A 165 16.66 8.98 0.33
C GLU A 165 16.76 8.52 1.80
N MET A 166 15.68 7.99 2.37
CA MET A 166 15.64 7.50 3.76
C MET A 166 16.60 6.33 3.99
N ILE A 167 16.69 5.40 3.05
CA ILE A 167 17.63 4.27 3.13
C ILE A 167 19.07 4.78 3.03
N ASN A 168 19.36 5.72 2.13
CA ASN A 168 20.69 6.27 1.95
C ASN A 168 21.16 7.08 3.15
N ASP A 169 20.27 7.80 3.81
CA ASP A 169 20.62 8.51 5.04
C ASP A 169 21.14 7.55 6.13
N ILE A 170 20.60 6.35 6.19
CA ILE A 170 21.11 5.29 7.05
C ILE A 170 22.40 4.69 6.48
N LYS A 171 22.48 4.43 5.18
CA LYS A 171 23.64 3.81 4.52
C LYS A 171 24.90 4.69 4.54
N LYS A 172 24.79 6.00 4.42
CA LYS A 172 25.94 6.94 4.52
C LYS A 172 26.83 6.63 5.73
N TYR A 173 26.24 6.03 6.69
CA TYR A 173 26.85 5.63 7.94
C TYR A 173 27.23 4.14 8.02
N SER A 174 26.94 3.30 7.01
CA SER A 174 27.05 1.83 7.10
C SER A 174 28.37 1.21 6.63
N GLY A 175 29.48 1.99 6.56
CA GLY A 175 30.82 1.50 6.23
C GLY A 175 31.34 0.42 7.19
N VAL A 176 32.66 0.34 7.37
CA VAL A 176 33.33 -0.63 8.27
C VAL A 176 32.80 -0.57 9.71
N PHE A 177 32.26 0.57 10.11
CA PHE A 177 31.73 0.86 11.45
C PHE A 177 30.21 0.72 11.59
N PHE A 178 29.56 -0.12 10.79
CA PHE A 178 28.09 -0.28 10.82
C PHE A 178 27.53 -0.41 12.24
N ARG A 179 28.16 -1.23 13.11
CA ARG A 179 27.71 -1.40 14.51
C ARG A 179 27.80 -0.10 15.33
N LEU A 180 28.85 0.69 15.13
CA LEU A 180 29.03 1.94 15.89
C LEU A 180 27.99 2.97 15.47
N LEU A 181 27.64 2.95 14.22
CA LEU A 181 26.72 3.89 13.57
C LEU A 181 25.26 3.50 13.71
N ALA A 182 24.97 2.21 13.68
CA ALA A 182 23.67 1.70 14.06
C ALA A 182 23.28 2.19 15.47
N ARG A 183 24.24 2.25 16.43
CA ARG A 183 24.00 2.89 17.75
C ARG A 183 23.59 4.36 17.60
N LYS A 184 24.25 5.13 16.75
CA LYS A 184 23.88 6.54 16.51
C LYS A 184 22.50 6.67 15.89
N ILE A 185 22.13 5.74 15.00
CA ILE A 185 20.76 5.66 14.45
C ILE A 185 19.76 5.29 15.54
N GLU A 186 20.12 4.39 16.46
CA GLU A 186 19.26 4.00 17.60
C GLU A 186 19.07 5.14 18.60
N ASP A 187 20.01 6.10 18.71
CA ASP A 187 19.87 7.31 19.50
C ASP A 187 18.87 8.33 18.88
N MET A 188 18.61 8.22 17.57
CA MET A 188 17.57 9.01 16.91
C MET A 188 16.19 8.48 17.34
N LYS A 189 15.22 9.37 17.44
CA LYS A 189 13.83 9.01 17.72
C LYS A 189 12.94 9.39 16.54
N PRO A 190 13.12 8.75 15.37
CA PRO A 190 12.30 9.08 14.21
C PRO A 190 10.83 8.74 14.48
N ASN A 191 9.94 9.52 13.90
CA ASN A 191 8.54 9.16 13.76
C ASN A 191 8.24 9.10 12.27
N TYR A 192 7.60 8.03 11.83
CA TYR A 192 7.24 7.88 10.43
C TYR A 192 5.74 8.03 10.24
N TYR A 193 5.39 8.71 9.16
CA TYR A 193 4.02 8.90 8.70
C TYR A 193 3.93 8.48 7.24
N VAL A 194 2.87 7.74 6.89
CA VAL A 194 2.62 7.28 5.53
C VAL A 194 1.28 7.78 5.05
N CYS A 195 1.26 8.36 3.87
CA CYS A 195 0.03 8.81 3.21
C CYS A 195 -0.75 7.58 2.69
N GLU A 196 -1.94 7.35 3.21
CA GLU A 196 -2.79 6.20 2.87
C GLU A 196 -3.32 6.25 1.41
N ILE A 197 -3.17 7.38 0.73
CA ILE A 197 -3.56 7.53 -0.67
C ILE A 197 -2.46 7.09 -1.63
N CYS A 198 -1.20 7.51 -1.40
CA CYS A 198 -0.14 7.34 -2.38
C CYS A 198 1.13 6.65 -1.87
N GLY A 199 1.18 6.28 -0.58
CA GLY A 199 2.36 5.68 0.02
C GLY A 199 3.48 6.66 0.37
N SER A 200 3.35 7.97 0.08
CA SER A 200 4.36 8.97 0.49
C SER A 200 4.74 8.81 1.95
N THR A 201 6.04 8.72 2.22
CA THR A 201 6.59 8.48 3.55
C THR A 201 7.40 9.69 4.01
N ILE A 202 7.15 10.17 5.23
CA ILE A 202 7.83 11.33 5.83
C ILE A 202 8.21 11.05 7.28
N THR A 203 9.22 11.76 7.78
CA THR A 203 9.79 11.60 9.14
C THR A 203 9.26 12.61 10.15
N GLU A 204 8.55 13.62 9.69
CA GLU A 204 7.99 14.68 10.52
C GLU A 204 6.47 14.63 10.50
N LYS A 205 5.84 15.14 11.58
CA LYS A 205 4.38 15.25 11.61
C LYS A 205 3.92 16.14 10.44
N PRO A 206 2.96 15.67 9.62
CA PRO A 206 2.52 16.42 8.45
C PRO A 206 1.77 17.69 8.90
N GLU A 207 2.18 18.84 8.35
CA GLU A 207 1.54 20.13 8.56
C GLU A 207 0.88 20.69 7.29
N LYS A 208 1.15 20.04 6.16
CA LYS A 208 0.70 20.43 4.82
C LYS A 208 0.10 19.25 4.08
N PRO A 209 -0.67 19.48 3.01
CA PRO A 209 -1.11 18.42 2.10
C PRO A 209 0.07 17.59 1.59
N CYS A 210 -0.20 16.35 1.22
CA CYS A 210 0.82 15.43 0.72
C CYS A 210 1.51 15.99 -0.53
N VAL A 211 2.85 16.04 -0.51
CA VAL A 211 3.67 16.60 -1.60
C VAL A 211 3.60 15.77 -2.89
N ILE A 212 3.19 14.51 -2.82
CA ILE A 212 3.05 13.63 -3.99
C ILE A 212 1.64 13.70 -4.58
N CYS A 213 0.60 13.48 -3.76
CA CYS A 213 -0.76 13.34 -4.25
C CYS A 213 -1.67 14.55 -3.98
N SER A 214 -1.18 15.54 -3.24
CA SER A 214 -1.90 16.77 -2.84
C SER A 214 -3.16 16.54 -1.99
N TYR A 215 -3.39 15.33 -1.50
CA TYR A 215 -4.48 15.07 -0.56
C TYR A 215 -4.18 15.69 0.82
N PRO A 216 -5.23 16.04 1.59
CA PRO A 216 -5.08 16.65 2.92
C PRO A 216 -4.19 15.83 3.85
N MET A 217 -3.51 16.51 4.78
CA MET A 217 -2.64 15.88 5.78
C MET A 217 -3.35 14.85 6.67
N SER A 218 -4.68 14.91 6.77
CA SER A 218 -5.50 13.92 7.50
C SER A 218 -5.40 12.50 6.94
N HIS A 219 -4.89 12.34 5.71
CA HIS A 219 -4.60 11.03 5.12
C HIS A 219 -3.24 10.46 5.49
N TYR A 220 -2.43 11.18 6.26
CA TYR A 220 -1.21 10.59 6.81
C TYR A 220 -1.51 9.83 8.10
N ARG A 221 -1.07 8.59 8.14
CA ARG A 221 -1.14 7.73 9.31
C ARG A 221 0.24 7.62 9.96
N ALA A 222 0.30 7.83 11.29
CA ALA A 222 1.50 7.53 12.06
C ALA A 222 1.75 6.01 12.09
N ILE A 223 2.97 5.60 11.82
CA ILE A 223 3.36 4.18 11.86
C ILE A 223 3.76 3.83 13.28
N LYS A 224 3.25 2.73 13.79
CA LYS A 224 3.64 2.20 15.08
C LYS A 224 5.00 1.51 15.01
N ARG A 225 5.80 1.64 16.06
CA ARG A 225 7.05 0.88 16.18
C ARG A 225 6.76 -0.61 16.17
N PRO A 226 7.49 -1.38 15.38
CA PRO A 226 7.30 -2.83 15.30
C PRO A 226 7.78 -3.50 16.59
N ILE A 227 7.26 -4.70 16.82
CA ILE A 227 7.72 -5.61 17.86
C ILE A 227 8.23 -6.90 17.21
N LEU A 228 9.16 -7.56 17.87
CA LEU A 228 9.64 -8.87 17.43
C LEU A 228 8.50 -9.87 17.58
N LEU A 229 8.16 -10.54 16.49
CA LEU A 229 7.21 -11.65 16.53
C LEU A 229 7.95 -12.87 17.10
N THR A 230 7.49 -13.36 18.24
CA THR A 230 7.93 -14.66 18.76
C THR A 230 7.33 -15.76 17.90
N PRO A 231 8.08 -16.83 17.59
CA PRO A 231 7.60 -17.95 16.80
C PRO A 231 6.45 -18.71 17.48
#